data_b293a2cd42bab2b46641c0a13a8062bb
#
_entry.id   b293a2cd42bab2b46641c0a13a8062bb
#
_cell.length_a   1.000
_cell.length_b   1.000
_cell.length_c   1.000
_cell.angle_alpha   90.00
_cell.angle_beta   90.00
_cell.angle_gamma   90.00
#
_symmetry.space_group_name_H-M   'P 1'
#
loop_
_entity.id
_entity.type
_entity.pdbx_description
1 polymer ?
#
loop_
_entity_poly.entity_id
_entity_poly.type
_entity_poly.pdbx_seq_one_letter_code
_entity_poly.pdbx_strand_id
1 'polypeptide(L)'
;SIDIPNKVKSIGMSAFAFCTNLTTVTMGKNINKIAKNAFSDCYSITNVYYAGTEEEWSKIVLVGNTYLTNATIHYNGIPTDMTMTTVEVTKTENDTSYDFDISAQMKYGDCYVYAAMYDENGVMIGIDRVPLSMKDDTKISLDKKDNAKNVNIFVLSSQLQPISEKKTVKLVEE
;
A
#
# COMPACT_ATOMS: atom_id res chain seq x y z
N SER A 1 -8.17 12.35 -9.47
CA SER A 1 -7.00 11.44 -9.36
C SER A 1 -7.18 10.19 -10.18
N ILE A 2 -6.07 9.57 -10.57
CA ILE A 2 -6.04 8.27 -11.23
C ILE A 2 -4.99 7.38 -10.57
N ASP A 3 -5.28 6.08 -10.51
CA ASP A 3 -4.36 5.06 -10.07
C ASP A 3 -4.02 4.09 -11.20
N ILE A 4 -2.73 3.85 -11.40
CA ILE A 4 -2.18 2.95 -12.39
C ILE A 4 -1.48 1.81 -11.66
N PRO A 5 -2.11 0.62 -11.60
CA PRO A 5 -1.64 -0.47 -10.75
C PRO A 5 -0.28 -1.02 -11.15
N ASN A 6 0.37 -1.76 -10.23
CA ASN A 6 1.67 -2.40 -10.45
C ASN A 6 1.72 -3.39 -11.64
N LYS A 7 0.57 -3.94 -12.06
CA LYS A 7 0.52 -4.84 -13.21
C LYS A 7 0.68 -4.12 -14.56
N VAL A 8 0.48 -2.80 -14.59
CA VAL A 8 0.64 -1.99 -15.80
C VAL A 8 2.12 -1.70 -16.03
N LYS A 9 2.61 -2.03 -17.22
CA LYS A 9 4.01 -1.81 -17.63
C LYS A 9 4.18 -0.59 -18.53
N SER A 10 3.14 -0.19 -19.22
CA SER A 10 3.20 0.94 -20.15
C SER A 10 1.89 1.71 -20.23
N ILE A 11 1.99 3.02 -20.45
CA ILE A 11 0.87 3.91 -20.74
C ILE A 11 0.94 4.27 -22.21
N GLY A 12 -0.16 4.08 -22.92
CA GLY A 12 -0.27 4.32 -24.34
C GLY A 12 -0.24 5.80 -24.74
N MET A 13 -0.07 6.07 -26.04
CA MET A 13 -0.12 7.43 -26.59
C MET A 13 -1.47 8.06 -26.28
N SER A 14 -1.46 9.30 -25.78
CA SER A 14 -2.63 10.11 -25.46
C SER A 14 -3.67 9.42 -24.53
N ALA A 15 -3.28 8.38 -23.79
CA ALA A 15 -4.20 7.58 -22.99
C ALA A 15 -5.01 8.41 -21.98
N PHE A 16 -4.45 9.50 -21.47
CA PHE A 16 -5.06 10.42 -20.52
C PHE A 16 -5.01 11.87 -21.02
N ALA A 17 -4.88 12.06 -22.34
CA ALA A 17 -4.85 13.42 -22.89
C ALA A 17 -6.16 14.16 -22.55
N PHE A 18 -6.04 15.48 -22.32
CA PHE A 18 -7.16 16.37 -21.99
C PHE A 18 -7.91 16.01 -20.68
N CYS A 19 -7.28 15.25 -19.78
CA CYS A 19 -7.82 15.04 -18.44
C CYS A 19 -7.60 16.29 -17.57
N THR A 20 -8.31 17.37 -17.87
CA THR A 20 -8.08 18.72 -17.34
C THR A 20 -8.30 18.84 -15.83
N ASN A 21 -9.14 17.97 -15.24
CA ASN A 21 -9.42 17.94 -13.81
C ASN A 21 -8.54 16.93 -13.03
N LEU A 22 -7.59 16.28 -13.69
CA LEU A 22 -6.70 15.31 -13.07
C LEU A 22 -5.62 16.04 -12.27
N THR A 23 -5.65 15.93 -10.96
CA THR A 23 -4.71 16.60 -10.04
C THR A 23 -3.59 15.70 -9.55
N THR A 24 -3.88 14.41 -9.42
CA THR A 24 -2.96 13.42 -8.83
C THR A 24 -2.91 12.16 -9.67
N VAL A 25 -1.70 11.71 -9.96
CA VAL A 25 -1.45 10.45 -10.66
C VAL A 25 -0.63 9.53 -9.77
N THR A 26 -1.14 8.33 -9.50
CA THR A 26 -0.41 7.29 -8.79
C THR A 26 0.02 6.22 -9.78
N MET A 27 1.26 5.77 -9.70
CA MET A 27 1.85 4.82 -10.63
C MET A 27 2.60 3.70 -9.91
N GLY A 28 2.30 2.47 -10.28
CA GLY A 28 3.03 1.29 -9.84
C GLY A 28 4.48 1.27 -10.34
N LYS A 29 5.38 0.64 -9.60
CA LYS A 29 6.82 0.59 -9.92
C LYS A 29 7.18 -0.12 -11.23
N ASN A 30 6.27 -0.94 -11.78
CA ASN A 30 6.52 -1.69 -13.00
C ASN A 30 6.30 -0.87 -14.29
N ILE A 31 5.85 0.38 -14.17
CA ILE A 31 5.78 1.31 -15.30
C ILE A 31 7.21 1.57 -15.79
N ASN A 32 7.48 1.20 -17.03
CA ASN A 32 8.77 1.43 -17.68
C ASN A 32 8.65 2.25 -18.97
N LYS A 33 7.42 2.55 -19.40
CA LYS A 33 7.16 3.34 -20.61
C LYS A 33 5.90 4.19 -20.46
N ILE A 34 6.07 5.48 -20.69
CA ILE A 34 4.95 6.43 -20.84
C ILE A 34 5.06 7.00 -22.28
N ALA A 35 4.12 6.64 -23.13
CA ALA A 35 4.19 7.02 -24.53
C ALA A 35 3.99 8.53 -24.71
N LYS A 36 4.35 9.01 -25.91
CA LYS A 36 4.26 10.44 -26.26
C LYS A 36 2.86 10.97 -25.99
N ASN A 37 2.79 12.13 -25.33
CA ASN A 37 1.56 12.86 -25.05
C ASN A 37 0.53 12.07 -24.21
N ALA A 38 0.94 11.04 -23.47
CA ALA A 38 0.01 10.25 -22.66
C ALA A 38 -0.82 11.11 -21.70
N PHE A 39 -0.24 12.19 -21.17
CA PHE A 39 -0.88 13.16 -20.28
C PHE A 39 -0.82 14.58 -20.84
N SER A 40 -0.92 14.75 -22.17
CA SER A 40 -1.00 16.10 -22.76
C SER A 40 -2.24 16.82 -22.27
N ASP A 41 -2.11 18.13 -22.06
CA ASP A 41 -3.20 19.02 -21.63
C ASP A 41 -3.88 18.64 -20.30
N CYS A 42 -3.15 17.91 -19.44
CA CYS A 42 -3.54 17.60 -18.06
C CYS A 42 -3.02 18.69 -17.11
N TYR A 43 -3.35 19.95 -17.34
CA TYR A 43 -2.73 21.11 -16.69
C TYR A 43 -3.00 21.23 -15.18
N SER A 44 -3.91 20.44 -14.62
CA SER A 44 -4.18 20.42 -13.19
C SER A 44 -3.32 19.41 -12.39
N ILE A 45 -2.45 18.62 -13.06
CA ILE A 45 -1.58 17.67 -12.36
C ILE A 45 -0.57 18.45 -11.52
N THR A 46 -0.62 18.23 -10.20
CA THR A 46 0.30 18.81 -9.22
C THR A 46 1.16 17.77 -8.54
N ASN A 47 0.68 16.54 -8.41
CA ASN A 47 1.37 15.47 -7.71
C ASN A 47 1.40 14.17 -8.53
N VAL A 48 2.57 13.54 -8.56
CA VAL A 48 2.77 12.20 -9.10
C VAL A 48 3.39 11.33 -8.01
N TYR A 49 2.74 10.24 -7.65
CA TYR A 49 3.24 9.25 -6.70
C TYR A 49 3.70 8.03 -7.49
N TYR A 50 4.99 7.82 -7.53
CA TYR A 50 5.59 6.67 -8.20
C TYR A 50 6.10 5.68 -7.15
N ALA A 51 5.64 4.43 -7.23
CA ALA A 51 5.98 3.39 -6.25
C ALA A 51 7.41 2.85 -6.38
N GLY A 52 8.15 3.27 -7.39
CA GLY A 52 9.57 2.97 -7.58
C GLY A 52 10.49 4.06 -7.06
N THR A 53 11.79 3.87 -7.28
CA THR A 53 12.83 4.82 -6.88
C THR A 53 12.97 5.98 -7.88
N GLU A 54 13.65 7.05 -7.47
CA GLU A 54 14.01 8.15 -8.37
C GLU A 54 14.88 7.67 -9.54
N GLU A 55 15.80 6.73 -9.30
CA GLU A 55 16.62 6.14 -10.36
C GLU A 55 15.78 5.38 -11.40
N GLU A 56 14.76 4.63 -10.97
CA GLU A 56 13.83 3.94 -11.86
C GLU A 56 12.98 4.94 -12.67
N TRP A 57 12.49 5.99 -12.03
CA TRP A 57 11.74 7.05 -12.69
C TRP A 57 12.55 7.76 -13.76
N SER A 58 13.82 8.07 -13.49
CA SER A 58 14.71 8.77 -14.43
C SER A 58 14.95 8.01 -15.73
N LYS A 59 14.70 6.70 -15.75
CA LYS A 59 14.81 5.84 -16.95
C LYS A 59 13.54 5.89 -17.83
N ILE A 60 12.45 6.46 -17.33
CA ILE A 60 11.19 6.58 -18.08
C ILE A 60 11.26 7.79 -19.00
N VAL A 61 11.11 7.56 -20.30
CA VAL A 61 11.08 8.63 -21.31
C VAL A 61 9.72 9.30 -21.30
N LEU A 62 9.69 10.64 -21.08
CA LEU A 62 8.47 11.42 -20.88
C LEU A 62 8.19 12.43 -22.01
N VAL A 63 8.39 12.05 -23.27
CA VAL A 63 8.18 12.96 -24.43
C VAL A 63 6.75 13.48 -24.50
N GLY A 64 6.60 14.82 -24.48
CA GLY A 64 5.29 15.48 -24.57
C GLY A 64 4.40 15.30 -23.34
N ASN A 65 4.99 14.92 -22.19
CA ASN A 65 4.29 14.76 -20.91
C ASN A 65 4.70 15.88 -19.92
N THR A 66 4.73 17.14 -20.39
CA THR A 66 5.23 18.30 -19.64
C THR A 66 4.54 18.46 -18.29
N TYR A 67 3.25 18.19 -18.20
CA TYR A 67 2.50 18.31 -16.95
C TYR A 67 2.92 17.27 -15.92
N LEU A 68 3.32 16.06 -16.34
CA LEU A 68 3.92 15.08 -15.43
C LEU A 68 5.32 15.53 -14.96
N THR A 69 6.14 16.07 -15.87
CA THR A 69 7.51 16.48 -15.51
C THR A 69 7.56 17.72 -14.63
N ASN A 70 6.53 18.56 -14.68
CA ASN A 70 6.41 19.78 -13.87
C ASN A 70 5.72 19.54 -12.52
N ALA A 71 5.11 18.38 -12.32
CA ALA A 71 4.48 18.02 -11.06
C ALA A 71 5.52 17.67 -9.99
N THR A 72 5.12 17.73 -8.73
CA THR A 72 5.92 17.19 -7.63
C THR A 72 5.91 15.67 -7.70
N ILE A 73 7.09 15.05 -7.86
CA ILE A 73 7.22 13.59 -7.91
C ILE A 73 7.56 13.09 -6.52
N HIS A 74 6.75 12.15 -6.03
CA HIS A 74 6.97 11.44 -4.78
C HIS A 74 7.42 10.01 -5.10
N TYR A 75 8.66 9.69 -4.73
CA TYR A 75 9.25 8.36 -4.97
C TYR A 75 9.05 7.46 -3.76
N ASN A 76 8.97 6.15 -4.00
CA ASN A 76 8.73 5.14 -2.96
C ASN A 76 7.49 5.49 -2.11
N GLY A 77 6.63 6.32 -2.65
CA GLY A 77 5.57 6.99 -1.93
C GLY A 77 4.21 6.33 -2.15
N ILE A 78 3.54 6.14 -1.04
CA ILE A 78 2.09 6.09 -1.00
C ILE A 78 1.66 7.53 -0.70
N PRO A 79 0.68 8.10 -1.41
CA PRO A 79 0.16 9.41 -1.06
C PRO A 79 -0.20 9.47 0.42
N THR A 80 0.13 10.55 1.09
CA THR A 80 -0.22 10.75 2.51
C THR A 80 -1.73 10.81 2.77
N ASP A 81 -2.53 11.01 1.74
CA ASP A 81 -3.98 10.91 1.76
C ASP A 81 -4.50 9.47 1.56
N MET A 82 -3.61 8.52 1.31
CA MET A 82 -3.90 7.09 1.24
C MET A 82 -3.81 6.41 2.62
N THR A 83 -4.02 7.15 3.68
CA THR A 83 -4.25 6.54 4.98
C THR A 83 -5.46 5.60 4.87
N MET A 84 -5.25 4.35 5.20
CA MET A 84 -6.35 3.40 5.33
C MET A 84 -7.36 3.99 6.30
N THR A 85 -8.56 4.17 5.84
CA THR A 85 -9.60 4.84 6.61
C THR A 85 -10.03 4.02 7.82
N THR A 86 -9.88 2.71 7.79
CA THR A 86 -10.11 1.81 8.95
C THR A 86 -9.52 0.44 8.69
N VAL A 87 -8.83 -0.11 9.67
CA VAL A 87 -8.48 -1.53 9.76
C VAL A 87 -9.35 -2.10 10.89
N GLU A 88 -10.28 -2.96 10.54
CA GLU A 88 -11.03 -3.73 11.52
C GLU A 88 -10.38 -5.10 11.67
N VAL A 89 -10.22 -5.54 12.92
CA VAL A 89 -9.59 -6.80 13.26
C VAL A 89 -10.52 -7.58 14.16
N THR A 90 -10.91 -8.77 13.72
CA THR A 90 -11.65 -9.72 14.54
C THR A 90 -10.76 -10.89 14.88
N LYS A 91 -10.61 -11.18 16.19
CA LYS A 91 -9.86 -12.34 16.68
C LYS A 91 -10.79 -13.54 16.82
N THR A 92 -10.37 -14.67 16.29
CA THR A 92 -10.94 -16.00 16.58
C THR A 92 -9.83 -16.87 17.16
N GLU A 93 -10.16 -17.67 18.16
CA GLU A 93 -9.22 -18.53 18.84
C GLU A 93 -9.56 -19.98 18.60
N ASN A 94 -8.55 -20.77 18.19
CA ASN A 94 -8.62 -22.20 18.02
C ASN A 94 -7.74 -22.90 19.07
N ASP A 95 -7.72 -24.21 19.07
CA ASP A 95 -6.90 -24.98 20.03
C ASP A 95 -5.40 -24.71 19.88
N THR A 96 -4.93 -24.46 18.65
CA THR A 96 -3.50 -24.35 18.32
C THR A 96 -3.08 -22.97 17.81
N SER A 97 -4.03 -22.11 17.41
CA SER A 97 -3.74 -20.80 16.79
C SER A 97 -4.65 -19.69 17.28
N TYR A 98 -4.16 -18.46 17.07
CA TYR A 98 -4.97 -17.24 17.05
C TYR A 98 -5.15 -16.83 15.60
N ASP A 99 -6.38 -16.72 15.15
CA ASP A 99 -6.74 -16.29 13.80
C ASP A 99 -7.27 -14.86 13.84
N PHE A 100 -6.85 -14.06 12.89
CA PHE A 100 -7.27 -12.67 12.77
C PHE A 100 -7.87 -12.45 11.38
N ASP A 101 -9.15 -12.12 11.35
CA ASP A 101 -9.82 -11.64 10.15
C ASP A 101 -9.64 -10.12 10.08
N ILE A 102 -9.07 -9.65 8.98
CA ILE A 102 -8.71 -8.25 8.80
C ILE A 102 -9.49 -7.69 7.63
N SER A 103 -10.43 -6.83 7.95
CA SER A 103 -11.17 -6.04 6.97
C SER A 103 -10.50 -4.69 6.82
N ALA A 104 -10.05 -4.38 5.62
CA ALA A 104 -9.34 -3.14 5.33
C ALA A 104 -9.70 -2.64 3.93
N GLN A 105 -10.14 -1.39 3.86
CA GLN A 105 -10.36 -0.75 2.57
C GLN A 105 -9.09 -0.04 2.13
N MET A 106 -8.48 -0.55 1.07
CA MET A 106 -7.34 0.08 0.42
C MET A 106 -7.67 0.59 -0.96
N LYS A 107 -7.11 1.74 -1.30
CA LYS A 107 -7.18 2.29 -2.65
C LYS A 107 -6.08 1.78 -3.57
N TYR A 108 -4.90 1.38 -3.08
CA TYR A 108 -3.70 1.25 -3.91
C TYR A 108 -2.67 0.24 -3.37
N GLY A 109 -1.99 -0.43 -4.28
CA GLY A 109 -0.67 -1.02 -4.10
C GLY A 109 -0.62 -2.43 -3.52
N ASP A 110 0.56 -3.02 -3.58
CA ASP A 110 0.89 -4.28 -2.91
C ASP A 110 1.19 -3.97 -1.44
N CYS A 111 0.30 -4.39 -0.56
CA CYS A 111 0.46 -4.23 0.87
C CYS A 111 0.39 -5.57 1.57
N TYR A 112 0.98 -5.61 2.75
CA TYR A 112 1.00 -6.80 3.58
C TYR A 112 0.45 -6.47 4.95
N VAL A 113 -0.36 -7.38 5.48
CA VAL A 113 -0.71 -7.40 6.88
C VAL A 113 0.39 -8.14 7.61
N TYR A 114 0.88 -7.55 8.67
CA TYR A 114 1.81 -8.16 9.62
C TYR A 114 1.10 -8.36 10.94
N ALA A 115 1.24 -9.53 11.52
CA ALA A 115 0.82 -9.83 12.88
C ALA A 115 2.06 -10.22 13.71
N ALA A 116 2.41 -9.40 14.67
CA ALA A 116 3.55 -9.64 15.55
C ALA A 116 3.07 -9.91 16.97
N MET A 117 3.43 -11.07 17.52
CA MET A 117 3.07 -11.55 18.84
C MET A 117 4.14 -11.17 19.86
N TYR A 118 3.70 -10.74 21.04
CA TYR A 118 4.57 -10.29 22.11
C TYR A 118 4.23 -10.97 23.43
N ASP A 119 5.26 -11.20 24.25
CA ASP A 119 5.13 -11.68 25.62
C ASP A 119 4.80 -10.53 26.60
N GLU A 120 4.74 -10.87 27.91
CA GLU A 120 4.46 -9.92 28.98
C GLU A 120 5.53 -8.83 29.15
N ASN A 121 6.76 -9.10 28.71
CA ASN A 121 7.89 -8.17 28.77
C ASN A 121 8.00 -7.29 27.50
N GLY A 122 7.07 -7.44 26.54
CA GLY A 122 7.10 -6.75 25.29
C GLY A 122 8.14 -7.29 24.30
N VAL A 123 8.64 -8.50 24.50
CA VAL A 123 9.54 -9.17 23.57
C VAL A 123 8.73 -9.82 22.46
N MET A 124 9.12 -9.59 21.21
CA MET A 124 8.48 -10.22 20.07
C MET A 124 8.84 -11.71 20.02
N ILE A 125 7.84 -12.56 20.11
CA ILE A 125 7.98 -14.02 20.16
C ILE A 125 7.45 -14.73 18.93
N GLY A 126 6.78 -14.01 18.04
CA GLY A 126 6.28 -14.53 16.77
C GLY A 126 5.91 -13.42 15.83
N ILE A 127 6.01 -13.68 14.53
CA ILE A 127 5.57 -12.78 13.49
C ILE A 127 5.18 -13.58 12.25
N ASP A 128 4.11 -13.18 11.60
CA ASP A 128 3.74 -13.65 10.28
C ASP A 128 3.24 -12.49 9.42
N ARG A 129 3.15 -12.71 8.11
CA ARG A 129 2.65 -11.74 7.16
C ARG A 129 1.87 -12.41 6.04
N VAL A 130 0.84 -11.73 5.58
CA VAL A 130 0.06 -12.13 4.40
C VAL A 130 -0.16 -10.94 3.48
N PRO A 131 -0.25 -11.14 2.16
CA PRO A 131 -0.65 -10.06 1.27
C PRO A 131 -2.08 -9.63 1.59
N LEU A 132 -2.31 -8.31 1.65
CA LEU A 132 -3.64 -7.77 1.87
C LEU A 132 -4.48 -7.90 0.60
N SER A 133 -5.64 -8.54 0.72
CA SER A 133 -6.62 -8.61 -0.36
C SER A 133 -7.41 -7.29 -0.45
N MET A 134 -7.65 -6.83 -1.69
CA MET A 134 -8.47 -5.64 -1.94
C MET A 134 -9.96 -5.97 -2.11
N LYS A 135 -10.31 -7.26 -2.17
CA LYS A 135 -11.68 -7.71 -2.46
C LYS A 135 -12.32 -8.50 -1.33
N ASP A 136 -11.51 -9.17 -0.55
CA ASP A 136 -11.96 -10.11 0.47
C ASP A 136 -11.24 -9.82 1.78
N ASP A 137 -11.83 -10.21 2.90
CA ASP A 137 -11.17 -10.16 4.20
C ASP A 137 -9.88 -10.98 4.17
N THR A 138 -8.83 -10.39 4.68
CA THR A 138 -7.53 -11.03 4.78
C THR A 138 -7.43 -11.78 6.09
N LYS A 139 -7.04 -13.05 6.03
CA LYS A 139 -6.81 -13.87 7.23
C LYS A 139 -5.34 -14.04 7.50
N ILE A 140 -4.96 -13.89 8.75
CA ILE A 140 -3.61 -14.20 9.24
C ILE A 140 -3.71 -15.03 10.52
N SER A 141 -2.91 -16.11 10.61
CA SER A 141 -2.91 -17.03 11.75
C SER A 141 -1.55 -17.06 12.39
N LEU A 142 -1.53 -17.09 13.73
CA LEU A 142 -0.32 -17.25 14.52
C LEU A 142 -0.47 -18.46 15.45
N ASP A 143 0.53 -19.35 15.45
CA ASP A 143 0.57 -20.46 16.40
C ASP A 143 0.59 -19.94 17.84
N LYS A 144 -0.18 -20.60 18.71
CA LYS A 144 -0.21 -20.26 20.13
C LYS A 144 1.14 -20.45 20.79
N LYS A 145 1.46 -19.53 21.68
CA LYS A 145 2.64 -19.59 22.56
C LYS A 145 2.21 -19.30 24.00
N ASP A 146 2.68 -20.09 24.93
CA ASP A 146 2.23 -20.08 26.34
C ASP A 146 2.42 -18.73 27.04
N ASN A 147 3.42 -17.96 26.63
CA ASN A 147 3.73 -16.65 27.19
C ASN A 147 3.20 -15.47 26.36
N ALA A 148 2.37 -15.72 25.35
CA ALA A 148 1.83 -14.68 24.50
C ALA A 148 0.82 -13.79 25.25
N LYS A 149 0.97 -12.49 25.17
CA LYS A 149 0.11 -11.48 25.83
C LYS A 149 -0.72 -10.69 24.83
N ASN A 150 -0.11 -10.26 23.76
CA ASN A 150 -0.80 -9.47 22.75
C ASN A 150 -0.24 -9.70 21.35
N VAL A 151 -1.03 -9.33 20.36
CA VAL A 151 -0.63 -9.27 18.95
C VAL A 151 -0.80 -7.85 18.46
N ASN A 152 0.23 -7.31 17.83
CA ASN A 152 0.14 -6.07 17.09
C ASN A 152 -0.08 -6.38 15.62
N ILE A 153 -1.13 -5.81 15.07
CA ILE A 153 -1.47 -5.90 13.64
C ILE A 153 -1.22 -4.55 12.99
N PHE A 154 -0.49 -4.55 11.92
CA PHE A 154 -0.19 -3.36 11.14
C PHE A 154 -0.09 -3.70 9.66
N VAL A 155 -0.43 -2.73 8.83
CA VAL A 155 -0.33 -2.86 7.38
C VAL A 155 0.84 -2.03 6.88
N LEU A 156 1.72 -2.68 6.16
CA LEU A 156 2.87 -2.05 5.53
C LEU A 156 2.77 -2.18 4.00
N SER A 157 3.31 -1.19 3.31
CA SER A 157 3.58 -1.30 1.88
C SER A 157 4.62 -2.39 1.60
N SER A 158 4.78 -2.77 0.34
CA SER A 158 5.86 -3.66 -0.10
C SER A 158 7.27 -3.13 0.25
N GLN A 159 7.39 -1.86 0.62
CA GLN A 159 8.62 -1.20 1.04
C GLN A 159 8.70 -0.96 2.56
N LEU A 160 7.86 -1.66 3.32
CA LEU A 160 7.80 -1.58 4.78
C LEU A 160 7.40 -0.19 5.33
N GLN A 161 6.73 0.65 4.53
CA GLN A 161 6.20 1.92 5.01
C GLN A 161 4.84 1.68 5.68
N PRO A 162 4.61 2.22 6.88
CA PRO A 162 3.31 2.10 7.55
C PRO A 162 2.20 2.75 6.73
N ILE A 163 1.11 2.01 6.53
CA ILE A 163 -0.08 2.49 5.82
C ILE A 163 -1.23 2.69 6.79
N SER A 164 -1.23 1.96 7.89
CA SER A 164 -2.24 2.09 8.93
C SER A 164 -1.60 2.34 10.29
N GLU A 165 -2.41 2.87 11.22
CA GLU A 165 -2.08 2.79 12.62
C GLU A 165 -2.02 1.33 13.08
N LYS A 166 -1.15 1.08 14.05
CA LYS A 166 -1.04 -0.22 14.70
C LYS A 166 -2.31 -0.53 15.49
N LYS A 167 -2.89 -1.71 15.27
CA LYS A 167 -3.95 -2.27 16.13
C LYS A 167 -3.33 -3.28 17.09
N THR A 168 -3.60 -3.13 18.38
CA THR A 168 -3.15 -4.09 19.40
C THR A 168 -4.35 -4.93 19.85
N VAL A 169 -4.22 -6.25 19.75
CA VAL A 169 -5.21 -7.22 20.20
C VAL A 169 -4.66 -7.93 21.43
N LYS A 170 -5.35 -7.84 22.57
CA LYS A 170 -5.03 -8.62 23.77
C LYS A 170 -5.41 -10.08 23.56
N LEU A 171 -4.54 -11.00 23.94
CA LEU A 171 -4.76 -12.44 23.81
C LEU A 171 -5.34 -13.03 25.10
N VAL A 172 -5.08 -12.39 26.22
CA VAL A 172 -5.56 -12.79 27.55
C VAL A 172 -6.42 -11.65 28.10
N GLU A 173 -7.63 -11.96 28.53
CA GLU A 173 -8.48 -11.04 29.30
C GLU A 173 -7.93 -10.95 30.73
N GLU A 174 -7.90 -9.74 31.29
CA GLU A 174 -7.48 -9.49 32.67
C GLU A 174 -8.52 -10.00 33.66
#